data_91b2333ade4115f6979b5b5f1c746169
#
_entry.id   91b2333ade4115f6979b5b5f1c746169
#
_cell.length_a   1.000
_cell.length_b   1.000
_cell.length_c   1.000
_cell.angle_alpha   90.00
_cell.angle_beta   90.00
_cell.angle_gamma   90.00
#
_symmetry.space_group_name_H-M   'P 1'
#
loop_
_entity.id
_entity.type
_entity.pdbx_description
1 polymer ?
#
loop_
_entity_poly.entity_id
_entity_poly.type
_entity_poly.pdbx_seq_one_letter_code
_entity_poly.pdbx_strand_id
1 'polypeptide(L)'
;PVVVLQNTDLNKINEQARMIKREIERKGFAARIETLNTIEAWLGALPGHTYPNIRRPLVHTLNLADLLPLNGVWSGATSCPCPFYPPQSPPLLQGVTTGATPFRLNLHVGDVGHTLVFGPTGAGKSTLLAALIAQAQRYAGEGADGVYRPARITAFDKGRSLYPITKATGGAHFDIGADQSEITLAPLSELDSEQDRLWAAEWLATCYELQTGNAPSPSQQAALHRAVKLLSQAPKNARSMTEFCTTVQDRDIRNALDAYTMQGALGHLLDGQHDALKDASLTTFETDELMRLGDKFALPVLLYLFRFFERNLNDQGEPAFLVLDEAWVMLGHPTFRDRIRMWLKELRKKNCAVIMATQSLSDAARSGIFDTLVEQCPTKLLLPNPEADLRGTQEHPGPADLYRMFGLNDEEIALLKGAEKKRQYYYRSPMGRRMFELGLGPLALAFVGISDTDALRAMKRCEATAGENWPLAWLNEKDVSYEQYLA
;
A
#
# COMPACT_ATOMS: atom_id res chain seq x y z
N PRO A 1 -34.87 -7.72 -24.08
CA PRO A 1 -33.84 -8.69 -23.69
C PRO A 1 -34.45 -9.90 -22.97
N VAL A 2 -33.86 -11.07 -23.12
CA VAL A 2 -34.24 -12.31 -22.46
C VAL A 2 -33.06 -12.77 -21.61
N VAL A 3 -33.32 -13.12 -20.35
CA VAL A 3 -32.35 -13.74 -19.44
C VAL A 3 -32.69 -15.22 -19.31
N VAL A 4 -31.76 -16.10 -19.65
CA VAL A 4 -31.95 -17.55 -19.57
C VAL A 4 -31.23 -18.07 -18.33
N LEU A 5 -31.96 -18.76 -17.47
CA LEU A 5 -31.42 -19.43 -16.29
C LEU A 5 -31.49 -20.94 -16.49
N GLN A 6 -30.48 -21.66 -16.02
CA GLN A 6 -30.44 -23.12 -16.10
C GLN A 6 -30.01 -23.69 -14.77
N ASN A 7 -30.79 -24.62 -14.23
CA ASN A 7 -30.46 -25.37 -13.03
C ASN A 7 -31.20 -26.71 -13.06
N THR A 8 -30.61 -27.74 -12.45
CA THR A 8 -31.24 -29.06 -12.30
C THR A 8 -32.26 -29.12 -11.13
N ASP A 9 -32.15 -28.17 -10.20
CA ASP A 9 -33.06 -28.05 -9.05
C ASP A 9 -34.13 -26.98 -9.32
N LEU A 10 -35.38 -27.39 -9.39
CA LEU A 10 -36.53 -26.55 -9.67
C LEU A 10 -36.76 -25.45 -8.62
N ASN A 11 -36.48 -25.74 -7.35
CA ASN A 11 -36.65 -24.76 -6.28
C ASN A 11 -35.60 -23.67 -6.37
N LYS A 12 -34.35 -24.06 -6.60
CA LYS A 12 -33.23 -23.11 -6.77
C LYS A 12 -33.40 -22.23 -7.98
N ILE A 13 -33.83 -22.76 -9.13
CA ILE A 13 -34.04 -21.94 -10.33
C ILE A 13 -35.18 -20.93 -10.14
N ASN A 14 -36.24 -21.31 -9.45
CA ASN A 14 -37.35 -20.40 -9.15
C ASN A 14 -36.94 -19.29 -8.18
N GLU A 15 -36.10 -19.61 -7.19
CA GLU A 15 -35.56 -18.61 -6.27
C GLU A 15 -34.63 -17.64 -6.98
N GLN A 16 -33.69 -18.14 -7.80
CA GLN A 16 -32.81 -17.34 -8.63
C GLN A 16 -33.57 -16.43 -9.57
N ALA A 17 -34.62 -16.95 -10.24
CA ALA A 17 -35.44 -16.16 -11.14
C ALA A 17 -36.15 -15.01 -10.41
N ARG A 18 -36.68 -15.25 -9.22
CA ARG A 18 -37.30 -14.20 -8.39
C ARG A 18 -36.30 -13.15 -7.92
N MET A 19 -35.09 -13.57 -7.56
CA MET A 19 -34.01 -12.67 -7.17
C MET A 19 -33.60 -11.77 -8.31
N ILE A 20 -33.33 -12.33 -9.48
CA ILE A 20 -32.96 -11.58 -10.70
C ILE A 20 -34.08 -10.64 -11.12
N LYS A 21 -35.32 -11.10 -11.08
CA LYS A 21 -36.50 -10.23 -11.37
C LYS A 21 -36.49 -9.00 -10.47
N ARG A 22 -36.31 -9.17 -9.14
CA ARG A 22 -36.24 -8.06 -8.16
C ARG A 22 -35.12 -7.08 -8.47
N GLU A 23 -33.92 -7.59 -8.84
CA GLU A 23 -32.80 -6.73 -9.19
C GLU A 23 -33.05 -5.90 -10.47
N ILE A 24 -33.70 -6.49 -11.47
CA ILE A 24 -34.08 -5.77 -12.69
C ILE A 24 -35.13 -4.68 -12.35
N GLU A 25 -36.12 -5.02 -11.52
CA GLU A 25 -37.16 -4.09 -11.09
C GLU A 25 -36.62 -2.93 -10.25
N ARG A 26 -35.62 -3.19 -9.38
CA ARG A 26 -34.90 -2.14 -8.65
C ARG A 26 -34.18 -1.13 -9.53
N LYS A 27 -33.79 -1.57 -10.73
CA LYS A 27 -33.19 -0.68 -11.76
C LYS A 27 -34.21 0.08 -12.61
N GLY A 28 -35.51 0.00 -12.26
CA GLY A 28 -36.59 0.71 -12.98
C GLY A 28 -37.09 0.00 -14.22
N PHE A 29 -36.74 -1.24 -14.49
CA PHE A 29 -37.21 -2.03 -15.60
C PHE A 29 -38.28 -3.02 -15.16
N ALA A 30 -39.32 -3.21 -15.97
CA ALA A 30 -40.29 -4.29 -15.75
C ALA A 30 -39.68 -5.64 -16.14
N ALA A 31 -39.78 -6.63 -15.27
CA ALA A 31 -39.31 -7.99 -15.54
C ALA A 31 -40.41 -9.01 -15.31
N ARG A 32 -40.49 -10.01 -16.19
CA ARG A 32 -41.46 -11.09 -16.13
C ARG A 32 -40.77 -12.44 -16.19
N ILE A 33 -41.15 -13.34 -15.29
CA ILE A 33 -40.75 -14.75 -15.38
C ILE A 33 -41.72 -15.44 -16.36
N GLU A 34 -41.19 -15.96 -17.46
CA GLU A 34 -42.00 -16.73 -18.42
C GLU A 34 -42.26 -18.14 -17.88
N THR A 35 -43.49 -18.62 -18.07
CA THR A 35 -43.94 -19.95 -17.67
C THR A 35 -44.53 -20.72 -18.85
N LEU A 36 -45.60 -20.21 -19.40
CA LEU A 36 -46.30 -20.83 -20.56
C LEU A 36 -45.50 -20.64 -21.86
N ASN A 37 -44.78 -19.55 -21.99
CA ASN A 37 -44.06 -19.15 -23.19
C ASN A 37 -42.54 -19.31 -23.07
N THR A 38 -42.09 -20.23 -22.22
CA THR A 38 -40.66 -20.39 -21.88
C THR A 38 -39.85 -20.84 -23.09
N ILE A 39 -40.34 -21.82 -23.86
CA ILE A 39 -39.62 -22.39 -25.01
C ILE A 39 -39.50 -21.35 -26.12
N GLU A 40 -40.57 -20.64 -26.45
CA GLU A 40 -40.57 -19.61 -27.50
C GLU A 40 -39.69 -18.42 -27.10
N ALA A 41 -39.68 -18.04 -25.82
CA ALA A 41 -38.83 -16.99 -25.32
C ALA A 41 -37.33 -17.40 -25.39
N TRP A 42 -37.03 -18.67 -25.06
CA TRP A 42 -35.68 -19.22 -25.18
C TRP A 42 -35.24 -19.32 -26.66
N LEU A 43 -36.07 -19.88 -27.54
CA LEU A 43 -35.77 -19.94 -28.96
C LEU A 43 -35.56 -18.56 -29.57
N GLY A 44 -36.41 -17.58 -29.19
CA GLY A 44 -36.26 -16.20 -29.62
C GLY A 44 -35.08 -15.44 -29.04
N ALA A 45 -34.35 -16.02 -28.08
CA ALA A 45 -33.10 -15.49 -27.55
C ALA A 45 -31.87 -15.94 -28.35
N LEU A 46 -32.02 -16.94 -29.23
CA LEU A 46 -30.90 -17.41 -30.06
C LEU A 46 -30.55 -16.36 -31.12
N PRO A 47 -29.23 -16.18 -31.40
CA PRO A 47 -28.78 -15.20 -32.39
C PRO A 47 -29.44 -15.43 -33.77
N GLY A 48 -30.06 -14.38 -34.30
CA GLY A 48 -30.75 -14.43 -35.60
C GLY A 48 -32.16 -15.09 -35.59
N HIS A 49 -32.58 -15.71 -34.49
CA HIS A 49 -33.87 -16.43 -34.40
C HIS A 49 -34.89 -15.72 -33.54
N THR A 50 -35.27 -14.50 -33.92
CA THR A 50 -36.16 -13.64 -33.12
C THR A 50 -37.67 -13.92 -33.36
N TYR A 51 -38.00 -14.71 -34.36
CA TYR A 51 -39.38 -14.97 -34.77
C TYR A 51 -40.29 -15.58 -33.67
N PRO A 52 -39.83 -16.58 -32.90
CA PRO A 52 -40.63 -17.19 -31.85
C PRO A 52 -40.97 -16.28 -30.68
N ASN A 53 -40.23 -15.18 -30.49
CA ASN A 53 -40.48 -14.28 -29.38
C ASN A 53 -41.69 -13.40 -29.68
N ILE A 54 -42.87 -13.81 -29.15
CA ILE A 54 -44.15 -13.11 -29.34
C ILE A 54 -44.25 -11.81 -28.54
N ARG A 55 -43.42 -11.63 -27.51
CA ARG A 55 -43.40 -10.43 -26.67
C ARG A 55 -42.43 -9.39 -27.25
N ARG A 56 -43.00 -8.47 -28.03
CA ARG A 56 -42.26 -7.40 -28.71
C ARG A 56 -42.74 -6.05 -28.18
N PRO A 57 -42.19 -5.59 -27.01
CA PRO A 57 -42.54 -4.28 -26.51
C PRO A 57 -42.08 -3.19 -27.49
N LEU A 58 -42.88 -2.16 -27.63
CA LEU A 58 -42.45 -0.95 -28.32
C LEU A 58 -41.39 -0.28 -27.47
N VAL A 59 -40.22 -0.07 -28.04
CA VAL A 59 -39.09 0.57 -27.40
C VAL A 59 -38.82 1.90 -28.10
N HIS A 60 -38.78 2.98 -27.34
CA HIS A 60 -38.41 4.28 -27.86
C HIS A 60 -36.93 4.27 -28.30
N THR A 61 -36.57 5.03 -29.33
CA THR A 61 -35.18 5.06 -29.86
C THR A 61 -34.14 5.43 -28.83
N LEU A 62 -34.45 6.32 -27.88
CA LEU A 62 -33.57 6.64 -26.77
C LEU A 62 -33.34 5.43 -25.84
N ASN A 63 -34.41 4.70 -25.49
CA ASN A 63 -34.24 3.48 -24.67
C ASN A 63 -33.50 2.38 -25.44
N LEU A 64 -33.67 2.32 -26.78
CA LEU A 64 -32.87 1.39 -27.58
C LEU A 64 -31.40 1.77 -27.59
N ALA A 65 -31.08 3.06 -27.69
CA ALA A 65 -29.72 3.55 -27.63
C ALA A 65 -29.02 3.19 -26.25
N ASP A 66 -29.80 3.34 -25.17
CA ASP A 66 -29.33 2.96 -23.82
C ASP A 66 -29.12 1.46 -23.64
N LEU A 67 -29.87 0.64 -24.38
CA LEU A 67 -29.74 -0.83 -24.35
C LEU A 67 -28.65 -1.38 -25.28
N LEU A 68 -28.16 -0.58 -26.22
CA LEU A 68 -27.09 -1.01 -27.12
C LEU A 68 -25.75 -1.04 -26.34
N PRO A 69 -24.99 -2.15 -26.40
CA PRO A 69 -23.69 -2.25 -25.76
C PRO A 69 -22.63 -1.50 -26.58
N LEU A 70 -22.75 -0.17 -26.64
CA LEU A 70 -21.84 0.70 -27.39
C LEU A 70 -20.46 0.80 -26.75
N ASN A 71 -20.36 0.57 -25.44
CA ASN A 71 -19.12 0.58 -24.68
C ASN A 71 -18.99 -0.71 -23.88
N GLY A 72 -17.86 -1.39 -24.04
CA GLY A 72 -17.49 -2.50 -23.17
C GLY A 72 -17.09 -1.98 -21.79
N VAL A 73 -17.54 -2.68 -20.74
CA VAL A 73 -17.06 -2.40 -19.38
C VAL A 73 -15.62 -2.88 -19.27
N TRP A 74 -14.69 -1.96 -19.08
CA TRP A 74 -13.29 -2.34 -18.85
C TRP A 74 -13.14 -3.10 -17.53
N SER A 75 -12.70 -4.35 -17.63
CA SER A 75 -12.57 -5.28 -16.49
C SER A 75 -11.15 -5.35 -15.91
N GLY A 76 -10.26 -4.45 -16.31
CA GLY A 76 -8.83 -4.51 -15.99
C GLY A 76 -8.06 -5.47 -16.89
N ALA A 77 -6.74 -5.33 -16.92
CA ALA A 77 -5.87 -6.22 -17.66
C ALA A 77 -5.89 -7.64 -17.07
N THR A 78 -5.89 -8.66 -17.91
CA THR A 78 -6.00 -10.08 -17.50
C THR A 78 -4.76 -10.59 -16.77
N SER A 79 -3.62 -9.96 -17.00
CA SER A 79 -2.33 -10.25 -16.37
C SER A 79 -1.64 -8.97 -15.90
N CYS A 80 -0.67 -9.11 -15.03
CA CYS A 80 0.19 -8.00 -14.63
C CYS A 80 1.02 -7.53 -15.84
N PRO A 81 1.00 -6.24 -16.19
CA PRO A 81 1.72 -5.73 -17.35
C PRO A 81 3.23 -5.52 -17.11
N CYS A 82 3.75 -5.80 -15.92
CA CYS A 82 5.16 -5.62 -15.60
C CYS A 82 6.03 -6.61 -16.38
N PRO A 83 7.01 -6.13 -17.17
CA PRO A 83 7.88 -7.00 -17.98
C PRO A 83 8.89 -7.80 -17.15
N PHE A 84 9.12 -7.42 -15.90
CA PHE A 84 10.03 -8.12 -14.98
C PHE A 84 9.38 -9.33 -14.29
N TYR A 85 8.06 -9.47 -14.39
CA TYR A 85 7.36 -10.62 -13.84
C TYR A 85 7.23 -11.73 -14.89
N PRO A 86 7.11 -12.99 -14.46
CA PRO A 86 6.86 -14.09 -15.38
C PRO A 86 5.69 -13.79 -16.32
N PRO A 87 5.75 -14.22 -17.58
CA PRO A 87 4.64 -14.03 -18.51
C PRO A 87 3.33 -14.56 -17.94
N GLN A 88 2.23 -13.80 -18.14
CA GLN A 88 0.90 -14.13 -17.63
C GLN A 88 0.78 -14.13 -16.10
N SER A 89 1.68 -13.47 -15.38
CA SER A 89 1.49 -13.23 -13.94
C SER A 89 0.10 -12.65 -13.65
N PRO A 90 -0.60 -13.17 -12.62
CA PRO A 90 -1.98 -12.76 -12.36
C PRO A 90 -2.08 -11.28 -11.99
N PRO A 91 -3.26 -10.65 -12.16
CA PRO A 91 -3.50 -9.30 -11.63
C PRO A 91 -3.29 -9.30 -10.11
N LEU A 92 -2.84 -8.16 -9.58
CA LEU A 92 -2.52 -8.04 -8.15
C LEU A 92 -3.72 -8.40 -7.27
N LEU A 93 -4.91 -7.93 -7.62
CA LEU A 93 -6.11 -8.15 -6.84
C LEU A 93 -7.33 -8.27 -7.77
N GLN A 94 -8.30 -9.08 -7.36
CA GLN A 94 -9.59 -9.15 -8.02
C GLN A 94 -10.63 -8.48 -7.12
N GLY A 95 -11.28 -7.47 -7.65
CA GLY A 95 -12.42 -6.79 -7.05
C GLY A 95 -13.68 -7.00 -7.88
N VAL A 96 -14.74 -6.35 -7.45
CA VAL A 96 -16.03 -6.32 -8.16
C VAL A 96 -16.39 -4.88 -8.50
N THR A 97 -17.14 -4.71 -9.59
CA THR A 97 -17.68 -3.38 -9.93
C THR A 97 -19.06 -3.20 -9.32
N THR A 98 -19.56 -1.99 -9.30
CA THR A 98 -20.93 -1.68 -8.85
C THR A 98 -22.02 -2.44 -9.62
N GLY A 99 -21.69 -2.94 -10.82
CA GLY A 99 -22.58 -3.81 -11.63
C GLY A 99 -22.34 -5.31 -11.40
N ALA A 100 -21.65 -5.71 -10.32
CA ALA A 100 -21.33 -7.09 -9.98
C ALA A 100 -20.50 -7.84 -11.04
N THR A 101 -19.71 -7.12 -11.85
CA THR A 101 -18.77 -7.70 -12.79
C THR A 101 -17.38 -7.73 -12.19
N PRO A 102 -16.54 -8.74 -12.49
CA PRO A 102 -15.16 -8.78 -12.00
C PRO A 102 -14.34 -7.60 -12.47
N PHE A 103 -13.47 -7.10 -11.59
CA PHE A 103 -12.46 -6.10 -11.92
C PHE A 103 -11.07 -6.60 -11.50
N ARG A 104 -10.12 -6.54 -12.43
CA ARG A 104 -8.74 -6.97 -12.22
C ARG A 104 -7.86 -5.75 -11.98
N LEU A 105 -7.47 -5.57 -10.72
CA LEU A 105 -6.60 -4.48 -10.32
C LEU A 105 -5.14 -4.83 -10.61
N ASN A 106 -4.47 -3.98 -11.37
CA ASN A 106 -3.02 -3.97 -11.54
C ASN A 106 -2.50 -2.58 -11.18
N LEU A 107 -1.39 -2.50 -10.46
CA LEU A 107 -0.74 -1.23 -10.14
C LEU A 107 0.24 -0.79 -11.22
N HIS A 108 0.81 -1.74 -11.94
CA HIS A 108 1.82 -1.48 -12.95
C HIS A 108 1.24 -0.93 -14.25
N VAL A 109 1.97 0.02 -14.82
CA VAL A 109 1.82 0.53 -16.18
C VAL A 109 3.19 0.30 -16.86
N GLY A 110 3.33 -0.77 -17.62
CA GLY A 110 4.63 -1.27 -18.04
C GLY A 110 5.49 -1.64 -16.82
N ASP A 111 6.71 -1.13 -16.76
CA ASP A 111 7.66 -1.36 -15.66
C ASP A 111 7.42 -0.49 -14.41
N VAL A 112 6.49 0.48 -14.47
CA VAL A 112 6.23 1.42 -13.38
C VAL A 112 5.04 0.97 -12.53
N GLY A 113 5.31 0.47 -11.31
CA GLY A 113 4.29 0.11 -10.33
C GLY A 113 3.97 1.19 -9.29
N HIS A 114 4.56 2.38 -9.42
CA HIS A 114 4.37 3.45 -8.42
C HIS A 114 2.92 3.92 -8.39
N THR A 115 2.36 3.98 -7.18
CA THR A 115 0.93 4.21 -6.96
C THR A 115 0.71 5.24 -5.86
N LEU A 116 -0.20 6.18 -6.10
CA LEU A 116 -0.69 7.11 -5.08
C LEU A 116 -2.06 6.66 -4.58
N VAL A 117 -2.23 6.63 -3.27
CA VAL A 117 -3.49 6.30 -2.59
C VAL A 117 -3.96 7.52 -1.82
N PHE A 118 -5.10 8.08 -2.22
CA PHE A 118 -5.68 9.25 -1.56
C PHE A 118 -7.03 8.93 -0.96
N GLY A 119 -7.20 9.29 0.32
CA GLY A 119 -8.51 9.15 0.95
C GLY A 119 -8.57 9.78 2.33
N PRO A 120 -9.68 10.46 2.65
CA PRO A 120 -9.88 11.05 3.97
C PRO A 120 -9.91 9.97 5.06
N THR A 121 -9.73 10.40 6.29
CA THR A 121 -9.79 9.51 7.47
C THR A 121 -11.08 8.69 7.47
N GLY A 122 -10.95 7.39 7.74
CA GLY A 122 -12.08 6.47 7.81
C GLY A 122 -12.68 6.06 6.46
N ALA A 123 -12.07 6.41 5.33
CA ALA A 123 -12.54 6.01 3.99
C ALA A 123 -12.19 4.56 3.61
N GLY A 124 -11.33 3.87 4.37
CA GLY A 124 -10.91 2.48 4.09
C GLY A 124 -9.49 2.35 3.54
N LYS A 125 -8.62 3.35 3.73
CA LYS A 125 -7.24 3.39 3.23
C LYS A 125 -6.41 2.21 3.77
N SER A 126 -6.37 2.00 5.07
CA SER A 126 -5.56 0.96 5.71
C SER A 126 -6.00 -0.44 5.28
N THR A 127 -7.30 -0.68 5.17
CA THR A 127 -7.85 -1.96 4.63
C THR A 127 -7.40 -2.20 3.20
N LEU A 128 -7.41 -1.17 2.36
CA LEU A 128 -6.90 -1.26 0.98
C LEU A 128 -5.42 -1.60 0.97
N LEU A 129 -4.59 -0.89 1.74
CA LEU A 129 -3.14 -1.15 1.82
C LEU A 129 -2.85 -2.57 2.31
N ALA A 130 -3.51 -3.02 3.38
CA ALA A 130 -3.36 -4.37 3.90
C ALA A 130 -3.77 -5.43 2.88
N ALA A 131 -4.86 -5.21 2.12
CA ALA A 131 -5.28 -6.10 1.05
C ALA A 131 -4.27 -6.14 -0.10
N LEU A 132 -3.70 -5.00 -0.50
CA LEU A 132 -2.66 -4.94 -1.54
C LEU A 132 -1.39 -5.68 -1.09
N ILE A 133 -0.96 -5.48 0.16
CA ILE A 133 0.20 -6.18 0.74
C ILE A 133 -0.03 -7.70 0.79
N ALA A 134 -1.20 -8.14 1.27
CA ALA A 134 -1.55 -9.55 1.31
C ALA A 134 -1.46 -10.21 -0.08
N GLN A 135 -1.97 -9.53 -1.10
CA GLN A 135 -1.99 -10.05 -2.46
C GLN A 135 -0.62 -9.94 -3.16
N ALA A 136 0.19 -8.94 -2.82
CA ALA A 136 1.52 -8.77 -3.40
C ALA A 136 2.48 -9.93 -3.05
N GLN A 137 2.29 -10.59 -1.92
CA GLN A 137 3.11 -11.71 -1.48
C GLN A 137 3.06 -12.94 -2.41
N ARG A 138 2.05 -13.05 -3.25
CA ARG A 138 1.96 -14.14 -4.24
C ARG A 138 2.81 -13.90 -5.50
N TYR A 139 3.32 -12.69 -5.69
CA TYR A 139 4.29 -12.45 -6.74
C TYR A 139 5.64 -13.05 -6.36
N ALA A 140 6.30 -13.64 -7.32
CA ALA A 140 7.64 -14.16 -7.17
C ALA A 140 8.45 -13.82 -8.41
N GLY A 141 9.75 -13.67 -8.24
CA GLY A 141 10.70 -13.42 -9.31
C GLY A 141 11.90 -14.35 -9.20
N GLU A 142 12.53 -14.58 -10.32
CA GLU A 142 13.75 -15.38 -10.40
C GLU A 142 14.95 -14.50 -10.08
N GLY A 143 15.69 -14.88 -9.04
CA GLY A 143 16.96 -14.25 -8.70
C GLY A 143 18.07 -14.63 -9.68
N ALA A 144 19.23 -13.98 -9.62
CA ALA A 144 20.37 -14.29 -10.48
C ALA A 144 20.92 -15.70 -10.31
N ASP A 145 20.61 -16.32 -9.18
CA ASP A 145 20.96 -17.71 -8.88
C ASP A 145 19.92 -18.71 -9.43
N GLY A 146 18.93 -18.25 -10.20
CA GLY A 146 17.87 -19.08 -10.75
C GLY A 146 16.81 -19.52 -9.74
N VAL A 147 16.85 -19.01 -8.50
CA VAL A 147 15.90 -19.36 -7.44
C VAL A 147 14.74 -18.38 -7.44
N TYR A 148 13.51 -18.88 -7.52
CA TYR A 148 12.30 -18.08 -7.37
C TYR A 148 12.11 -17.68 -5.91
N ARG A 149 11.96 -16.39 -5.66
CA ARG A 149 11.69 -15.81 -4.34
C ARG A 149 10.39 -15.01 -4.34
N PRO A 150 9.62 -15.06 -3.25
CA PRO A 150 8.44 -14.21 -3.09
C PRO A 150 8.81 -12.73 -3.11
N ALA A 151 7.85 -11.89 -3.46
CA ALA A 151 8.02 -10.44 -3.43
C ALA A 151 8.46 -9.97 -2.05
N ARG A 152 9.46 -9.08 -2.03
CA ARG A 152 9.93 -8.42 -0.82
C ARG A 152 9.10 -7.17 -0.58
N ILE A 153 8.48 -7.06 0.58
CA ILE A 153 7.59 -5.96 0.92
C ILE A 153 8.12 -5.27 2.17
N THR A 154 8.39 -3.98 2.08
CA THR A 154 8.71 -3.13 3.23
C THR A 154 7.63 -2.09 3.40
N ALA A 155 7.02 -2.03 4.57
CA ALA A 155 5.95 -1.09 4.87
C ALA A 155 6.29 -0.21 6.07
N PHE A 156 6.05 1.10 5.94
CA PHE A 156 6.06 2.06 7.03
C PHE A 156 4.60 2.37 7.37
N ASP A 157 4.17 1.93 8.54
CA ASP A 157 2.79 1.99 9.03
C ASP A 157 2.65 3.06 10.12
N LYS A 158 1.45 3.58 10.25
CA LYS A 158 1.07 4.48 11.34
C LYS A 158 -0.24 3.99 11.96
N GLY A 159 -0.17 3.62 13.24
CA GLY A 159 -1.34 3.16 14.00
C GLY A 159 -1.55 1.65 13.99
N ARG A 160 -0.53 0.87 13.67
CA ARG A 160 -0.51 -0.61 13.72
C ARG A 160 -1.57 -1.28 12.85
N SER A 161 -1.98 -0.61 11.78
CA SER A 161 -3.02 -1.10 10.87
C SER A 161 -2.56 -2.32 10.05
N LEU A 162 -1.26 -2.45 9.83
CA LEU A 162 -0.64 -3.56 9.10
C LEU A 162 -0.15 -4.70 10.01
N TYR A 163 -0.19 -4.52 11.35
CA TYR A 163 0.20 -5.56 12.30
C TYR A 163 -0.51 -6.91 12.05
N PRO A 164 -1.85 -6.95 11.90
CA PRO A 164 -2.57 -8.21 11.74
C PRO A 164 -2.12 -9.01 10.51
N ILE A 165 -2.03 -8.35 9.36
CA ILE A 165 -1.64 -9.02 8.12
C ILE A 165 -0.16 -9.42 8.14
N THR A 166 0.71 -8.60 8.71
CA THR A 166 2.13 -8.91 8.83
C THR A 166 2.34 -10.18 9.64
N LYS A 167 1.68 -10.28 10.80
CA LYS A 167 1.77 -11.46 11.66
C LYS A 167 1.12 -12.69 11.04
N ALA A 168 -0.04 -12.54 10.41
CA ALA A 168 -0.77 -13.66 9.80
C ALA A 168 0.00 -14.29 8.62
N THR A 169 0.88 -13.54 7.97
CA THR A 169 1.68 -14.01 6.83
C THR A 169 3.12 -14.39 7.22
N GLY A 170 3.43 -14.43 8.52
CA GLY A 170 4.77 -14.78 9.01
C GLY A 170 5.82 -13.68 8.81
N GLY A 171 5.40 -12.44 8.54
CA GLY A 171 6.27 -11.28 8.39
C GLY A 171 6.83 -10.75 9.72
N ALA A 172 7.83 -9.88 9.63
CA ALA A 172 8.44 -9.20 10.76
C ALA A 172 7.75 -7.84 10.99
N HIS A 173 7.25 -7.62 12.20
CA HIS A 173 6.68 -6.33 12.61
C HIS A 173 7.53 -5.72 13.72
N PHE A 174 7.97 -4.49 13.51
CA PHE A 174 8.82 -3.73 14.42
C PHE A 174 8.10 -2.46 14.89
N ASP A 175 7.89 -2.36 16.19
CA ASP A 175 7.26 -1.20 16.87
C ASP A 175 8.40 -0.24 17.28
N ILE A 176 8.71 0.74 16.42
CA ILE A 176 9.90 1.59 16.59
C ILE A 176 9.60 2.72 17.57
N GLY A 177 10.44 2.86 18.61
CA GLY A 177 10.32 3.92 19.61
C GLY A 177 9.26 3.69 20.68
N ALA A 178 8.64 2.51 20.74
CA ALA A 178 7.74 2.17 21.84
C ALA A 178 8.54 1.85 23.12
N ASP A 179 8.02 2.30 24.28
CA ASP A 179 8.68 2.14 25.59
C ASP A 179 9.04 0.70 25.96
N GLN A 180 8.32 -0.28 25.42
CA GLN A 180 8.56 -1.70 25.67
C GLN A 180 9.26 -2.41 24.50
N SER A 181 9.78 -1.66 23.54
CA SER A 181 10.48 -2.21 22.38
C SER A 181 11.96 -2.50 22.76
N GLU A 182 12.35 -3.75 22.68
CA GLU A 182 13.76 -4.18 22.82
C GLU A 182 14.54 -4.05 21.50
N ILE A 183 14.01 -3.26 20.55
CA ILE A 183 14.62 -3.10 19.22
C ILE A 183 15.84 -2.20 19.36
N THR A 184 16.99 -2.76 19.03
CA THR A 184 18.25 -2.03 18.88
C THR A 184 18.68 -2.02 17.43
N LEU A 185 19.04 -0.86 16.93
CA LEU A 185 19.54 -0.62 15.59
C LEU A 185 21.06 -0.36 15.65
N ALA A 186 21.77 -0.85 14.67
CA ALA A 186 23.23 -0.72 14.59
C ALA A 186 23.68 0.01 13.31
N PRO A 187 23.43 1.34 13.18
CA PRO A 187 23.70 2.08 11.94
C PRO A 187 25.15 2.06 11.47
N LEU A 188 26.08 1.87 12.38
CA LEU A 188 27.52 1.87 12.11
C LEU A 188 28.13 0.45 12.05
N SER A 189 27.32 -0.62 12.19
CA SER A 189 27.83 -1.99 12.16
C SER A 189 28.45 -2.38 10.81
N GLU A 190 27.87 -1.89 9.72
CA GLU A 190 28.24 -2.22 8.36
C GLU A 190 29.01 -1.07 7.70
N LEU A 191 30.36 -1.11 7.78
CA LEU A 191 31.29 -0.11 7.24
C LEU A 191 32.35 -0.74 6.31
N ASP A 192 32.09 -1.94 5.80
CA ASP A 192 33.08 -2.71 5.05
C ASP A 192 33.31 -2.11 3.65
N SER A 193 32.26 -1.64 2.97
CA SER A 193 32.37 -1.00 1.65
C SER A 193 32.64 0.51 1.75
N GLU A 194 33.20 1.08 0.69
CA GLU A 194 33.37 2.54 0.59
C GLU A 194 32.02 3.26 0.58
N GLN A 195 31.03 2.68 -0.07
CA GLN A 195 29.67 3.23 -0.14
C GLN A 195 29.01 3.26 1.24
N ASP A 196 29.21 2.23 2.08
CA ASP A 196 28.68 2.20 3.44
C ASP A 196 29.35 3.27 4.32
N ARG A 197 30.65 3.46 4.17
CA ARG A 197 31.40 4.50 4.90
C ARG A 197 30.97 5.91 4.49
N LEU A 198 30.74 6.15 3.21
CA LEU A 198 30.20 7.42 2.71
C LEU A 198 28.81 7.69 3.29
N TRP A 199 27.91 6.69 3.20
CA TRP A 199 26.59 6.80 3.77
C TRP A 199 26.61 7.09 5.28
N ALA A 200 27.44 6.37 6.03
CA ALA A 200 27.56 6.57 7.47
C ALA A 200 28.06 7.98 7.82
N ALA A 201 29.03 8.52 7.07
CA ALA A 201 29.51 9.88 7.28
C ALA A 201 28.44 10.94 6.98
N GLU A 202 27.67 10.77 5.92
CA GLU A 202 26.55 11.65 5.58
C GLU A 202 25.41 11.55 6.61
N TRP A 203 25.09 10.33 7.09
CA TRP A 203 24.10 10.11 8.13
C TRP A 203 24.51 10.80 9.44
N LEU A 204 25.78 10.66 9.87
CA LEU A 204 26.31 11.34 11.05
C LEU A 204 26.33 12.86 10.89
N ALA A 205 26.62 13.37 9.69
CA ALA A 205 26.52 14.79 9.38
C ALA A 205 25.11 15.31 9.54
N THR A 206 24.11 14.54 9.09
CA THR A 206 22.68 14.85 9.27
C THR A 206 22.30 14.82 10.75
N CYS A 207 22.77 13.83 11.51
CA CYS A 207 22.56 13.76 12.96
C CYS A 207 23.13 14.99 13.69
N TYR A 208 24.33 15.41 13.30
CA TYR A 208 24.96 16.63 13.82
C TYR A 208 24.13 17.88 13.51
N GLU A 209 23.70 18.05 12.27
CA GLU A 209 22.87 19.19 11.83
C GLU A 209 21.54 19.24 12.58
N LEU A 210 20.87 18.11 12.79
CA LEU A 210 19.62 18.02 13.53
C LEU A 210 19.78 18.45 14.99
N GLN A 211 20.93 18.15 15.64
CA GLN A 211 21.17 18.53 17.03
C GLN A 211 21.58 19.99 17.18
N THR A 212 22.45 20.47 16.29
CA THR A 212 23.03 21.83 16.37
C THR A 212 22.24 22.90 15.64
N GLY A 213 21.41 22.51 14.67
CA GLY A 213 20.71 23.43 13.74
C GLY A 213 21.64 23.99 12.64
N ASN A 214 22.88 23.54 12.54
CA ASN A 214 23.85 23.98 11.54
C ASN A 214 24.54 22.80 10.86
N ALA A 215 24.73 22.88 9.56
CA ALA A 215 25.49 21.89 8.84
C ALA A 215 26.96 21.87 9.31
N PRO A 216 27.60 20.68 9.36
CA PRO A 216 29.00 20.59 9.77
C PRO A 216 29.91 21.34 8.80
N SER A 217 30.89 22.06 9.33
CA SER A 217 31.91 22.77 8.54
C SER A 217 32.76 21.78 7.72
N PRO A 218 33.48 22.25 6.66
CA PRO A 218 34.34 21.36 5.88
C PRO A 218 35.38 20.59 6.71
N SER A 219 35.91 21.21 7.78
CA SER A 219 36.84 20.55 8.72
C SER A 219 36.13 19.46 9.53
N GLN A 220 34.91 19.69 9.96
CA GLN A 220 34.09 18.71 10.68
C GLN A 220 33.65 17.57 9.77
N GLN A 221 33.27 17.84 8.52
CA GLN A 221 33.01 16.80 7.54
C GLN A 221 34.21 15.88 7.33
N ALA A 222 35.41 16.47 7.19
CA ALA A 222 36.64 15.69 7.09
C ALA A 222 36.94 14.90 8.36
N ALA A 223 36.57 15.41 9.55
CA ALA A 223 36.72 14.69 10.83
C ALA A 223 35.74 13.52 10.92
N LEU A 224 34.47 13.68 10.50
CA LEU A 224 33.49 12.60 10.41
C LEU A 224 33.98 11.46 9.50
N HIS A 225 34.42 11.78 8.28
CA HIS A 225 34.95 10.78 7.34
C HIS A 225 36.17 10.02 7.90
N ARG A 226 37.10 10.74 8.55
CA ARG A 226 38.24 10.09 9.17
C ARG A 226 37.85 9.16 10.32
N ALA A 227 36.96 9.59 11.20
CA ALA A 227 36.46 8.80 12.31
C ALA A 227 35.73 7.54 11.84
N VAL A 228 34.86 7.65 10.85
CA VAL A 228 34.17 6.51 10.21
C VAL A 228 35.19 5.53 9.61
N LYS A 229 36.23 6.04 8.92
CA LYS A 229 37.28 5.20 8.34
C LYS A 229 38.09 4.47 9.43
N LEU A 230 38.36 5.12 10.56
CA LEU A 230 39.00 4.46 11.69
C LEU A 230 38.11 3.41 12.33
N LEU A 231 36.83 3.75 12.57
CA LEU A 231 35.84 2.81 13.12
C LEU A 231 35.66 1.58 12.23
N SER A 232 35.75 1.72 10.90
CA SER A 232 35.62 0.58 9.97
C SER A 232 36.73 -0.46 10.13
N GLN A 233 37.85 -0.13 10.76
CA GLN A 233 38.93 -1.07 11.07
C GLN A 233 38.69 -1.88 12.36
N ALA A 234 37.73 -1.44 13.18
CA ALA A 234 37.33 -2.18 14.37
C ALA A 234 36.47 -3.40 14.01
N PRO A 235 36.43 -4.43 14.88
CA PRO A 235 35.48 -5.54 14.72
C PRO A 235 34.04 -5.06 14.67
N LYS A 236 33.18 -5.75 13.92
CA LYS A 236 31.75 -5.32 13.70
C LYS A 236 31.00 -5.07 15.01
N ASN A 237 31.22 -5.88 16.02
CA ASN A 237 30.58 -5.76 17.34
C ASN A 237 31.09 -4.56 18.18
N ALA A 238 32.14 -3.86 17.74
CA ALA A 238 32.62 -2.64 18.35
C ALA A 238 32.29 -1.38 17.55
N ARG A 239 31.49 -1.51 16.47
CA ARG A 239 31.11 -0.37 15.61
C ARG A 239 29.80 0.22 16.07
N SER A 240 29.79 0.96 17.16
CA SER A 240 28.62 1.60 17.76
C SER A 240 28.76 3.13 17.77
N MET A 241 27.68 3.84 18.11
CA MET A 241 27.69 5.30 18.28
C MET A 241 28.61 5.73 19.42
N THR A 242 28.58 5.01 20.53
CA THR A 242 29.50 5.24 21.66
C THR A 242 30.96 5.13 21.22
N GLU A 243 31.31 4.07 20.48
CA GLU A 243 32.67 3.90 19.98
C GLU A 243 33.09 4.95 18.95
N PHE A 244 32.14 5.36 18.10
CA PHE A 244 32.35 6.50 17.20
C PHE A 244 32.70 7.78 17.97
N CYS A 245 31.93 8.12 19.01
CA CYS A 245 32.17 9.30 19.85
C CYS A 245 33.50 9.27 20.58
N THR A 246 34.03 8.09 20.92
CA THR A 246 35.38 7.96 21.48
C THR A 246 36.49 8.13 20.44
N THR A 247 36.20 7.76 19.18
CA THR A 247 37.16 7.81 18.05
C THR A 247 37.26 9.22 17.45
N VAL A 248 36.19 10.00 17.43
CA VAL A 248 36.19 11.34 16.86
C VAL A 248 36.88 12.35 17.79
N GLN A 249 37.85 13.11 17.25
CA GLN A 249 38.62 14.07 18.03
C GLN A 249 37.91 15.43 18.23
N ASP A 250 37.04 15.79 17.30
CA ASP A 250 36.27 17.06 17.34
C ASP A 250 35.26 17.03 18.50
N ARG A 251 35.41 18.01 19.42
CA ARG A 251 34.59 18.11 20.62
C ARG A 251 33.14 18.46 20.32
N ASP A 252 32.89 19.32 19.31
CA ASP A 252 31.55 19.75 19.00
C ASP A 252 30.76 18.63 18.35
N ILE A 253 31.40 17.82 17.49
CA ILE A 253 30.80 16.61 16.93
C ILE A 253 30.45 15.63 18.07
N ARG A 254 31.37 15.39 18.99
CA ARG A 254 31.14 14.48 20.12
C ARG A 254 29.93 14.92 20.95
N ASN A 255 29.91 16.20 21.36
CA ASN A 255 28.81 16.74 22.16
C ASN A 255 27.46 16.69 21.44
N ALA A 256 27.43 16.97 20.14
CA ALA A 256 26.20 16.92 19.36
C ALA A 256 25.65 15.49 19.20
N LEU A 257 26.54 14.49 19.05
CA LEU A 257 26.15 13.11 18.82
C LEU A 257 25.95 12.29 20.10
N ASP A 258 26.27 12.85 21.26
CA ASP A 258 26.10 12.19 22.56
C ASP A 258 24.66 11.73 22.83
N ALA A 259 23.67 12.46 22.30
CA ALA A 259 22.26 12.09 22.38
C ALA A 259 21.94 10.70 21.80
N TYR A 260 22.76 10.18 20.91
CA TYR A 260 22.60 8.89 20.23
C TYR A 260 23.47 7.77 20.81
N THR A 261 24.29 8.06 21.81
CA THR A 261 25.11 7.07 22.54
C THR A 261 24.32 6.41 23.68
N MET A 262 24.84 5.33 24.25
CA MET A 262 24.21 4.62 25.39
C MET A 262 23.86 5.51 26.57
N GLN A 263 24.54 6.65 26.74
CA GLN A 263 24.26 7.62 27.80
C GLN A 263 23.19 8.66 27.39
N GLY A 264 22.88 8.74 26.10
CA GLY A 264 21.91 9.68 25.53
C GLY A 264 20.50 9.13 25.42
N ALA A 265 19.58 10.00 25.09
CA ALA A 265 18.13 9.68 25.03
C ALA A 265 17.77 8.57 24.03
N LEU A 266 18.53 8.41 22.94
CA LEU A 266 18.27 7.41 21.88
C LEU A 266 19.30 6.27 21.82
N GLY A 267 20.21 6.18 22.77
CA GLY A 267 21.22 5.13 22.77
C GLY A 267 20.63 3.72 22.81
N HIS A 268 19.55 3.53 23.54
CA HIS A 268 18.83 2.26 23.59
C HIS A 268 18.33 1.82 22.18
N LEU A 269 18.09 2.76 21.27
CA LEU A 269 17.58 2.47 19.92
C LEU A 269 18.69 2.46 18.85
N LEU A 270 19.69 3.36 18.92
CA LEU A 270 20.66 3.60 17.82
C LEU A 270 22.11 3.17 18.13
N ASP A 271 22.41 2.72 19.34
CA ASP A 271 23.76 2.35 19.76
C ASP A 271 23.95 0.82 19.90
N GLY A 272 23.26 0.06 19.08
CA GLY A 272 23.34 -1.39 19.06
C GLY A 272 24.67 -1.90 18.51
N GLN A 273 25.15 -3.02 19.08
CA GLN A 273 26.29 -3.78 18.53
C GLN A 273 25.87 -4.69 17.38
N HIS A 274 24.60 -5.10 17.38
CA HIS A 274 23.97 -5.93 16.36
C HIS A 274 22.62 -5.34 16.00
N ASP A 275 22.27 -5.45 14.75
CA ASP A 275 20.96 -5.02 14.27
C ASP A 275 19.88 -6.03 14.68
N ALA A 276 18.84 -5.56 15.33
CA ALA A 276 17.69 -6.40 15.68
C ALA A 276 16.76 -6.66 14.48
N LEU A 277 16.96 -5.94 13.36
CA LEU A 277 16.14 -6.11 12.17
C LEU A 277 16.42 -7.45 11.51
N LYS A 278 15.36 -8.23 11.31
CA LYS A 278 15.42 -9.51 10.62
C LYS A 278 14.98 -9.34 9.18
N ASP A 279 15.69 -10.01 8.30
CA ASP A 279 15.25 -10.12 6.90
C ASP A 279 14.02 -11.03 6.81
N ALA A 280 12.95 -10.50 6.25
CA ALA A 280 11.68 -11.20 6.02
C ALA A 280 11.08 -10.77 4.68
N SER A 281 10.26 -11.62 4.08
CA SER A 281 9.55 -11.27 2.84
C SER A 281 8.61 -10.09 3.03
N LEU A 282 7.99 -9.97 4.20
CA LEU A 282 7.23 -8.81 4.63
C LEU A 282 7.81 -8.24 5.90
N THR A 283 8.28 -6.99 5.84
CA THR A 283 8.77 -6.24 7.00
C THR A 283 7.94 -4.98 7.17
N THR A 284 7.37 -4.79 8.36
CA THR A 284 6.56 -3.61 8.70
C THR A 284 7.17 -2.85 9.86
N PHE A 285 7.39 -1.56 9.66
CA PHE A 285 7.84 -0.61 10.68
C PHE A 285 6.66 0.24 11.13
N GLU A 286 6.27 0.10 12.40
CA GLU A 286 5.33 1.02 13.03
C GLU A 286 6.08 2.26 13.50
N THR A 287 5.63 3.43 13.09
CA THR A 287 6.37 4.69 13.25
C THR A 287 5.63 5.75 14.08
N ASP A 288 4.43 5.48 14.58
CA ASP A 288 3.63 6.52 15.27
C ASP A 288 4.31 7.05 16.53
N GLU A 289 4.85 6.16 17.39
CA GLU A 289 5.57 6.57 18.59
C GLU A 289 6.89 7.27 18.24
N LEU A 290 7.62 6.76 17.26
CA LEU A 290 8.84 7.39 16.77
C LEU A 290 8.59 8.84 16.32
N MET A 291 7.53 9.06 15.55
CA MET A 291 7.20 10.40 15.02
C MET A 291 6.82 11.39 16.13
N ARG A 292 6.32 10.92 17.27
CA ARG A 292 6.01 11.78 18.43
C ARG A 292 7.24 12.29 19.14
N LEU A 293 8.39 11.64 19.00
CA LEU A 293 9.65 12.09 19.60
C LEU A 293 10.21 13.36 18.94
N GLY A 294 9.68 13.75 17.78
CA GLY A 294 10.10 14.91 17.00
C GLY A 294 11.29 14.65 16.07
N ASP A 295 11.53 15.59 15.16
CA ASP A 295 12.44 15.41 14.02
C ASP A 295 13.89 15.04 14.42
N LYS A 296 14.40 15.62 15.49
CA LYS A 296 15.78 15.35 15.98
C LYS A 296 16.03 13.86 16.28
N PHE A 297 14.97 13.15 16.62
CA PHE A 297 15.01 11.75 17.00
C PHE A 297 14.46 10.84 15.90
N ALA A 298 13.35 11.22 15.29
CA ALA A 298 12.70 10.41 14.27
C ALA A 298 13.52 10.31 12.99
N LEU A 299 14.12 11.41 12.52
CA LEU A 299 14.81 11.45 11.24
C LEU A 299 16.05 10.53 11.16
N PRO A 300 16.96 10.48 12.14
CA PRO A 300 18.08 9.56 12.11
C PRO A 300 17.65 8.09 12.01
N VAL A 301 16.61 7.72 12.74
CA VAL A 301 16.07 6.36 12.74
C VAL A 301 15.44 6.04 11.38
N LEU A 302 14.57 6.90 10.85
CA LEU A 302 13.96 6.70 9.55
C LEU A 302 15.00 6.62 8.41
N LEU A 303 16.04 7.46 8.43
CA LEU A 303 17.13 7.40 7.45
C LEU A 303 17.84 6.05 7.50
N TYR A 304 18.03 5.50 8.69
CA TYR A 304 18.62 4.18 8.85
C TYR A 304 17.68 3.07 8.35
N LEU A 305 16.39 3.12 8.69
CA LEU A 305 15.40 2.16 8.17
C LEU A 305 15.30 2.22 6.63
N PHE A 306 15.44 3.40 6.05
CA PHE A 306 15.52 3.57 4.60
C PHE A 306 16.79 2.95 4.01
N ARG A 307 17.94 3.09 4.71
CA ARG A 307 19.17 2.41 4.31
C ARG A 307 19.03 0.89 4.39
N PHE A 308 18.40 0.39 5.45
CA PHE A 308 18.08 -1.04 5.59
C PHE A 308 17.24 -1.54 4.42
N PHE A 309 16.19 -0.81 4.05
CA PHE A 309 15.39 -1.13 2.87
C PHE A 309 16.23 -1.16 1.59
N GLU A 310 17.03 -0.12 1.31
CA GLU A 310 17.86 -0.01 0.10
C GLU A 310 18.88 -1.15 -0.02
N ARG A 311 19.48 -1.56 1.09
CA ARG A 311 20.46 -2.68 1.13
C ARG A 311 19.83 -4.03 0.88
N ASN A 312 18.58 -4.18 1.28
CA ASN A 312 17.82 -5.42 1.11
C ASN A 312 17.11 -5.49 -0.26
N LEU A 313 17.21 -4.46 -1.09
CA LEU A 313 16.77 -4.52 -2.48
C LEU A 313 17.79 -5.26 -3.32
N ASN A 314 17.36 -6.33 -3.94
CA ASN A 314 18.18 -7.05 -4.92
C ASN A 314 18.22 -6.28 -6.24
N ASP A 315 19.41 -6.12 -6.81
CA ASP A 315 19.60 -5.47 -8.13
C ASP A 315 19.12 -6.34 -9.31
N GLN A 316 18.53 -7.50 -9.06
CA GLN A 316 18.39 -8.57 -10.02
C GLN A 316 16.95 -8.94 -10.39
N GLY A 317 16.01 -8.01 -10.21
CA GLY A 317 14.67 -8.15 -10.76
C GLY A 317 13.66 -8.91 -9.90
N GLU A 318 14.00 -9.32 -8.67
CA GLU A 318 13.02 -9.84 -7.74
C GLU A 318 11.95 -8.77 -7.44
N PRO A 319 10.65 -9.13 -7.40
CA PRO A 319 9.60 -8.17 -7.12
C PRO A 319 9.77 -7.54 -5.74
N ALA A 320 9.67 -6.22 -5.66
CA ALA A 320 9.71 -5.51 -4.39
C ALA A 320 8.60 -4.46 -4.30
N PHE A 321 8.13 -4.21 -3.08
CA PHE A 321 7.15 -3.17 -2.78
C PHE A 321 7.61 -2.35 -1.58
N LEU A 322 7.59 -1.04 -1.73
CA LEU A 322 7.74 -0.09 -0.64
C LEU A 322 6.39 0.58 -0.39
N VAL A 323 5.83 0.38 0.80
CA VAL A 323 4.53 0.95 1.18
C VAL A 323 4.78 2.02 2.24
N LEU A 324 4.36 3.25 1.95
CA LEU A 324 4.47 4.39 2.86
C LEU A 324 3.07 4.85 3.24
N ASP A 325 2.60 4.47 4.43
CA ASP A 325 1.36 5.03 4.98
C ASP A 325 1.67 6.39 5.59
N GLU A 326 0.79 7.36 5.38
CA GLU A 326 1.00 8.76 5.77
C GLU A 326 2.33 9.37 5.25
N ALA A 327 2.67 9.08 4.00
CA ALA A 327 3.93 9.48 3.35
C ALA A 327 4.25 10.99 3.45
N TRP A 328 3.24 11.84 3.58
CA TRP A 328 3.40 13.30 3.70
C TRP A 328 4.18 13.72 4.94
N VAL A 329 4.12 12.95 6.03
CA VAL A 329 4.91 13.22 7.24
C VAL A 329 6.41 13.20 6.91
N MET A 330 6.81 12.22 6.09
CA MET A 330 8.20 12.11 5.61
C MET A 330 8.52 13.21 4.59
N LEU A 331 7.58 13.59 3.73
CA LEU A 331 7.77 14.64 2.72
C LEU A 331 7.93 16.05 3.32
N GLY A 332 7.60 16.26 4.58
CA GLY A 332 7.81 17.52 5.29
C GLY A 332 9.29 17.93 5.37
N HIS A 333 10.20 16.95 5.47
CA HIS A 333 11.64 17.24 5.61
C HIS A 333 12.38 17.15 4.26
N PRO A 334 13.28 18.11 3.92
CA PRO A 334 13.98 18.15 2.63
C PRO A 334 14.74 16.85 2.31
N THR A 335 15.48 16.29 3.25
CA THR A 335 16.29 15.08 3.06
C THR A 335 15.44 13.88 2.61
N PHE A 336 14.27 13.68 3.22
CA PHE A 336 13.35 12.60 2.81
C PHE A 336 12.69 12.88 1.48
N ARG A 337 12.32 14.13 1.24
CA ARG A 337 11.73 14.58 -0.02
C ARG A 337 12.64 14.26 -1.20
N ASP A 338 13.93 14.59 -1.08
CA ASP A 338 14.91 14.32 -2.12
C ASP A 338 15.17 12.81 -2.27
N ARG A 339 15.18 12.04 -1.19
CA ARG A 339 15.30 10.58 -1.22
C ARG A 339 14.10 9.95 -1.92
N ILE A 340 12.89 10.33 -1.58
CA ILE A 340 11.66 9.83 -2.21
C ILE A 340 11.61 10.22 -3.69
N ARG A 341 12.01 11.45 -4.04
CA ARG A 341 12.14 11.89 -5.44
C ARG A 341 13.09 11.00 -6.23
N MET A 342 14.24 10.65 -5.65
CA MET A 342 15.22 9.75 -6.27
C MET A 342 14.63 8.34 -6.41
N TRP A 343 14.00 7.80 -5.37
CA TRP A 343 13.39 6.47 -5.39
C TRP A 343 12.33 6.33 -6.50
N LEU A 344 11.44 7.30 -6.64
CA LEU A 344 10.43 7.27 -7.69
C LEU A 344 11.02 7.24 -9.11
N LYS A 345 12.26 7.69 -9.30
CA LYS A 345 12.96 7.63 -10.59
C LYS A 345 13.76 6.34 -10.79
N GLU A 346 14.30 5.78 -9.72
CA GLU A 346 15.29 4.69 -9.80
C GLU A 346 14.73 3.32 -9.46
N LEU A 347 13.81 3.23 -8.48
CA LEU A 347 13.34 1.96 -7.95
C LEU A 347 12.58 1.10 -8.99
N ARG A 348 11.96 1.73 -10.00
CA ARG A 348 11.35 0.99 -11.10
C ARG A 348 12.36 0.07 -11.82
N LYS A 349 13.63 0.52 -11.95
CA LYS A 349 14.70 -0.27 -12.58
C LYS A 349 15.09 -1.49 -11.75
N LYS A 350 14.81 -1.47 -10.45
CA LYS A 350 15.02 -2.56 -9.50
C LYS A 350 13.76 -3.40 -9.26
N ASN A 351 12.79 -3.32 -10.16
CA ASN A 351 11.49 -4.00 -10.03
C ASN A 351 10.79 -3.70 -8.68
N CYS A 352 10.95 -2.50 -8.16
CA CYS A 352 10.33 -2.08 -6.91
C CYS A 352 9.21 -1.06 -7.15
N ALA A 353 8.01 -1.39 -6.72
CA ALA A 353 6.85 -0.51 -6.76
C ALA A 353 6.72 0.27 -5.44
N VAL A 354 6.57 1.59 -5.52
CA VAL A 354 6.32 2.46 -4.36
C VAL A 354 4.84 2.77 -4.26
N ILE A 355 4.22 2.42 -3.15
CA ILE A 355 2.82 2.73 -2.84
C ILE A 355 2.82 3.79 -1.75
N MET A 356 2.42 5.01 -2.10
CA MET A 356 2.37 6.14 -1.18
C MET A 356 0.92 6.46 -0.85
N ALA A 357 0.58 6.45 0.44
CA ALA A 357 -0.76 6.74 0.90
C ALA A 357 -0.79 8.02 1.73
N THR A 358 -1.86 8.82 1.57
CA THR A 358 -2.09 10.03 2.35
C THR A 358 -3.57 10.32 2.54
N GLN A 359 -3.88 11.00 3.63
CA GLN A 359 -5.23 11.53 3.92
C GLN A 359 -5.41 12.94 3.34
N SER A 360 -4.32 13.66 3.11
CA SER A 360 -4.32 15.07 2.72
C SER A 360 -3.76 15.27 1.31
N LEU A 361 -4.64 15.65 0.39
CA LEU A 361 -4.24 16.10 -0.95
C LEU A 361 -3.42 17.40 -0.89
N SER A 362 -3.73 18.29 0.06
CA SER A 362 -3.03 19.56 0.23
C SER A 362 -1.58 19.37 0.63
N ASP A 363 -1.28 18.38 1.49
CA ASP A 363 0.10 18.09 1.90
C ASP A 363 0.90 17.51 0.74
N ALA A 364 0.29 16.64 -0.06
CA ALA A 364 0.89 16.14 -1.29
C ALA A 364 1.18 17.29 -2.28
N ALA A 365 0.23 18.19 -2.48
CA ALA A 365 0.40 19.36 -3.36
C ALA A 365 1.48 20.33 -2.88
N ARG A 366 1.63 20.50 -1.56
CA ARG A 366 2.64 21.37 -0.93
C ARG A 366 3.99 20.68 -0.68
N SER A 367 4.11 19.40 -1.00
CA SER A 367 5.29 18.59 -0.67
C SER A 367 6.60 19.04 -1.34
N GLY A 368 6.53 19.92 -2.37
CA GLY A 368 7.67 20.31 -3.18
C GLY A 368 8.18 19.26 -4.18
N ILE A 369 7.49 18.10 -4.25
CA ILE A 369 7.74 17.04 -5.26
C ILE A 369 6.46 16.68 -6.04
N PHE A 370 5.46 17.55 -6.00
CA PHE A 370 4.16 17.31 -6.62
C PHE A 370 4.27 16.86 -8.07
N ASP A 371 5.03 17.56 -8.89
CA ASP A 371 5.22 17.21 -10.31
C ASP A 371 5.81 15.80 -10.47
N THR A 372 6.80 15.47 -9.64
CA THR A 372 7.39 14.11 -9.62
C THR A 372 6.36 13.05 -9.22
N LEU A 373 5.50 13.34 -8.23
CA LEU A 373 4.43 12.42 -7.83
C LEU A 373 3.42 12.17 -8.96
N VAL A 374 3.02 13.23 -9.67
CA VAL A 374 2.07 13.13 -10.77
C VAL A 374 2.65 12.33 -11.94
N GLU A 375 3.93 12.59 -12.30
CA GLU A 375 4.62 11.96 -13.43
C GLU A 375 5.02 10.51 -13.15
N GLN A 376 5.62 10.25 -11.98
CA GLN A 376 6.21 8.94 -11.67
C GLN A 376 5.23 7.95 -11.06
N CYS A 377 4.05 8.40 -10.61
CA CYS A 377 3.00 7.53 -10.09
C CYS A 377 1.80 7.48 -11.05
N PRO A 378 1.89 6.70 -12.13
CA PRO A 378 0.83 6.67 -13.15
C PRO A 378 -0.49 6.12 -12.61
N THR A 379 -0.44 5.24 -11.61
CA THR A 379 -1.63 4.66 -10.99
C THR A 379 -2.04 5.47 -9.75
N LYS A 380 -3.33 5.76 -9.66
CA LYS A 380 -3.96 6.46 -8.54
C LYS A 380 -5.15 5.66 -8.05
N LEU A 381 -5.21 5.42 -6.74
CA LEU A 381 -6.33 4.82 -6.04
C LEU A 381 -6.96 5.89 -5.16
N LEU A 382 -8.16 6.29 -5.49
CA LEU A 382 -8.85 7.40 -4.84
C LEU A 382 -10.03 6.86 -4.06
N LEU A 383 -10.12 7.25 -2.79
CA LEU A 383 -11.17 6.81 -1.88
C LEU A 383 -12.31 7.83 -1.82
N PRO A 384 -13.50 7.41 -1.41
CA PRO A 384 -14.68 8.28 -1.31
C PRO A 384 -14.42 9.52 -0.45
N ASN A 385 -14.79 10.67 -0.98
CA ASN A 385 -14.68 11.94 -0.29
C ASN A 385 -15.98 12.76 -0.48
N PRO A 386 -16.84 12.86 0.53
CA PRO A 386 -18.09 13.64 0.42
C PRO A 386 -17.89 15.12 0.08
N GLU A 387 -16.68 15.64 0.37
CA GLU A 387 -16.32 17.04 0.12
C GLU A 387 -15.51 17.20 -1.19
N ALA A 388 -15.47 16.19 -2.04
CA ALA A 388 -14.62 16.18 -3.24
C ALA A 388 -14.87 17.36 -4.19
N ASP A 389 -16.09 17.89 -4.25
CA ASP A 389 -16.50 18.99 -5.14
C ASP A 389 -16.33 20.39 -4.54
N LEU A 390 -15.90 20.50 -3.28
CA LEU A 390 -15.66 21.79 -2.67
C LEU A 390 -14.47 22.51 -3.32
N ARG A 391 -14.72 23.74 -3.76
CA ARG A 391 -13.71 24.63 -4.34
C ARG A 391 -13.15 25.52 -3.26
N GLY A 392 -11.90 25.88 -3.40
CA GLY A 392 -11.22 26.84 -2.53
C GLY A 392 -10.94 28.17 -3.25
N THR A 393 -9.96 28.89 -2.74
CA THR A 393 -9.37 30.09 -3.37
C THR A 393 -8.05 29.75 -4.02
N GLN A 394 -7.45 30.71 -4.75
CA GLN A 394 -6.11 30.51 -5.31
C GLN A 394 -5.02 30.28 -4.25
N GLU A 395 -5.16 30.93 -3.08
CA GLU A 395 -4.22 30.77 -1.96
C GLU A 395 -4.49 29.48 -1.15
N HIS A 396 -5.74 29.05 -1.09
CA HIS A 396 -6.19 27.88 -0.34
C HIS A 396 -7.08 27.00 -1.25
N PRO A 397 -6.48 26.19 -2.14
CA PRO A 397 -7.23 25.33 -3.04
C PRO A 397 -8.06 24.30 -2.26
N GLY A 398 -9.31 24.15 -2.65
CA GLY A 398 -10.22 23.15 -2.07
C GLY A 398 -9.97 21.75 -2.67
N PRO A 399 -10.64 20.72 -2.14
CA PRO A 399 -10.50 19.36 -2.64
C PRO A 399 -10.70 19.22 -4.16
N ALA A 400 -11.71 19.90 -4.73
CA ALA A 400 -11.97 19.86 -6.16
C ALA A 400 -10.80 20.41 -6.99
N ASP A 401 -10.18 21.48 -6.53
CA ASP A 401 -9.06 22.11 -7.23
C ASP A 401 -7.83 21.20 -7.16
N LEU A 402 -7.59 20.58 -6.01
CA LEU A 402 -6.51 19.61 -5.81
C LEU A 402 -6.73 18.36 -6.70
N TYR A 403 -7.94 17.79 -6.74
CA TYR A 403 -8.23 16.65 -7.62
C TYR A 403 -7.97 16.99 -9.11
N ARG A 404 -8.32 18.22 -9.55
CA ARG A 404 -8.01 18.67 -10.92
C ARG A 404 -6.51 18.78 -11.16
N MET A 405 -5.71 19.22 -10.18
CA MET A 405 -4.25 19.21 -10.27
C MET A 405 -3.69 17.80 -10.46
N PHE A 406 -4.32 16.79 -9.85
CA PHE A 406 -4.01 15.37 -10.09
C PHE A 406 -4.61 14.82 -11.39
N GLY A 407 -5.24 15.67 -12.19
CA GLY A 407 -5.75 15.35 -13.53
C GLY A 407 -7.14 14.75 -13.57
N LEU A 408 -7.95 14.84 -12.50
CA LEU A 408 -9.35 14.41 -12.52
C LEU A 408 -10.23 15.44 -13.21
N ASN A 409 -11.25 14.95 -13.90
CA ASN A 409 -12.33 15.78 -14.44
C ASN A 409 -13.51 15.91 -13.45
N ASP A 410 -14.49 16.74 -13.78
CA ASP A 410 -15.62 17.01 -12.88
C ASP A 410 -16.51 15.78 -12.65
N GLU A 411 -16.61 14.89 -13.63
CA GLU A 411 -17.36 13.63 -13.51
C GLU A 411 -16.65 12.66 -12.55
N GLU A 412 -15.33 12.54 -12.63
CA GLU A 412 -14.54 11.73 -11.71
C GLU A 412 -14.65 12.25 -10.25
N ILE A 413 -14.67 13.57 -10.09
CA ILE A 413 -14.87 14.22 -8.77
C ILE A 413 -16.28 13.94 -8.25
N ALA A 414 -17.30 14.00 -9.10
CA ALA A 414 -18.67 13.67 -8.73
C ALA A 414 -18.82 12.20 -8.32
N LEU A 415 -18.14 11.27 -9.01
CA LEU A 415 -18.08 9.87 -8.62
C LEU A 415 -17.49 9.69 -7.22
N LEU A 416 -16.38 10.37 -6.90
CA LEU A 416 -15.76 10.30 -5.58
C LEU A 416 -16.66 10.86 -4.47
N LYS A 417 -17.41 11.92 -4.75
CA LYS A 417 -18.39 12.50 -3.84
C LYS A 417 -19.52 11.55 -3.49
N GLY A 418 -20.04 10.85 -4.51
CA GLY A 418 -21.18 9.95 -4.37
C GLY A 418 -20.81 8.52 -3.94
N ALA A 419 -19.52 8.21 -3.84
CA ALA A 419 -19.07 6.87 -3.55
C ALA A 419 -19.23 6.49 -2.06
N GLU A 420 -19.45 5.20 -1.81
CA GLU A 420 -19.63 4.61 -0.46
C GLU A 420 -18.28 4.38 0.22
N LYS A 421 -18.08 5.01 1.41
CA LYS A 421 -16.88 4.86 2.22
C LYS A 421 -16.68 3.40 2.66
N LYS A 422 -15.41 2.96 2.77
CA LYS A 422 -14.98 1.61 3.17
C LYS A 422 -15.40 0.49 2.22
N ARG A 423 -16.04 0.81 1.11
CA ARG A 423 -16.53 -0.16 0.16
C ARG A 423 -16.04 0.11 -1.26
N GLN A 424 -16.18 1.34 -1.75
CA GLN A 424 -15.89 1.74 -3.12
C GLN A 424 -14.55 2.44 -3.21
N TYR A 425 -13.82 2.15 -4.28
CA TYR A 425 -12.50 2.70 -4.60
C TYR A 425 -12.46 3.09 -6.07
N TYR A 426 -11.86 4.21 -6.39
CA TYR A 426 -11.72 4.67 -7.76
C TYR A 426 -10.29 4.45 -8.25
N TYR A 427 -10.14 3.54 -9.21
CA TYR A 427 -8.89 3.30 -9.90
C TYR A 427 -8.75 4.23 -11.09
N ARG A 428 -7.58 4.84 -11.24
CA ARG A 428 -7.23 5.69 -12.37
C ARG A 428 -5.79 5.44 -12.79
N SER A 429 -5.59 5.10 -14.06
CA SER A 429 -4.26 4.99 -14.67
C SER A 429 -4.34 5.26 -16.19
N PRO A 430 -3.22 5.34 -16.91
CA PRO A 430 -3.22 5.37 -18.39
C PRO A 430 -3.87 4.14 -19.02
N MET A 431 -3.93 3.01 -18.30
CA MET A 431 -4.57 1.76 -18.78
C MET A 431 -6.10 1.86 -18.77
N GLY A 432 -6.68 2.68 -17.91
CA GLY A 432 -8.11 2.85 -17.77
C GLY A 432 -8.54 3.43 -16.44
N ARG A 433 -9.85 3.54 -16.27
CA ARG A 433 -10.49 4.15 -15.09
C ARG A 433 -11.68 3.30 -14.66
N ARG A 434 -11.82 3.04 -13.36
CA ARG A 434 -12.91 2.22 -12.86
C ARG A 434 -13.21 2.46 -11.38
N MET A 435 -14.49 2.59 -11.05
CA MET A 435 -14.99 2.41 -9.70
C MET A 435 -15.12 0.91 -9.41
N PHE A 436 -14.56 0.43 -8.29
CA PHE A 436 -14.59 -0.97 -7.89
C PHE A 436 -14.75 -1.12 -6.38
N GLU A 437 -15.10 -2.31 -5.95
CA GLU A 437 -15.19 -2.74 -4.56
C GLU A 437 -14.20 -3.87 -4.33
N LEU A 438 -13.61 -3.94 -3.14
CA LEU A 438 -12.66 -5.02 -2.82
C LEU A 438 -13.35 -6.39 -2.73
N GLY A 439 -14.63 -6.42 -2.35
CA GLY A 439 -15.41 -7.66 -2.24
C GLY A 439 -14.89 -8.60 -1.16
N LEU A 440 -14.31 -8.06 -0.08
CA LEU A 440 -13.69 -8.84 1.00
C LEU A 440 -14.75 -9.58 1.82
N GLY A 441 -14.53 -10.89 2.01
CA GLY A 441 -15.33 -11.72 2.91
C GLY A 441 -14.86 -11.59 4.38
N PRO A 442 -15.62 -12.21 5.33
CA PRO A 442 -15.31 -12.16 6.76
C PRO A 442 -13.90 -12.63 7.11
N LEU A 443 -13.42 -13.70 6.45
CA LEU A 443 -12.07 -14.22 6.65
C LEU A 443 -10.99 -13.18 6.33
N ALA A 444 -11.07 -12.52 5.18
CA ALA A 444 -10.11 -11.48 4.80
C ALA A 444 -10.21 -10.28 5.75
N LEU A 445 -11.43 -9.83 6.07
CA LEU A 445 -11.66 -8.69 6.97
C LEU A 445 -11.15 -8.94 8.39
N ALA A 446 -11.10 -10.20 8.85
CA ALA A 446 -10.52 -10.56 10.14
C ALA A 446 -9.03 -10.19 10.25
N PHE A 447 -8.32 -10.05 9.14
CA PHE A 447 -6.88 -9.70 9.12
C PHE A 447 -6.58 -8.34 8.48
N VAL A 448 -7.33 -7.94 7.43
CA VAL A 448 -7.05 -6.66 6.74
C VAL A 448 -7.96 -5.52 7.18
N GLY A 449 -9.03 -5.80 7.92
CA GLY A 449 -10.02 -4.82 8.35
C GLY A 449 -9.83 -4.28 9.77
N ILE A 450 -8.77 -4.68 10.47
CA ILE A 450 -8.56 -4.33 11.88
C ILE A 450 -7.72 -3.06 11.99
N SER A 451 -8.25 -2.09 12.72
CA SER A 451 -7.56 -0.85 13.03
C SER A 451 -7.89 -0.32 14.43
N ASP A 452 -8.80 -0.99 15.15
CA ASP A 452 -9.15 -0.57 16.52
C ASP A 452 -8.24 -1.22 17.57
N THR A 453 -7.99 -0.46 18.64
CA THR A 453 -7.04 -0.84 19.70
C THR A 453 -7.50 -2.09 20.47
N ASP A 454 -8.80 -2.28 20.65
CA ASP A 454 -9.32 -3.41 21.44
C ASP A 454 -9.22 -4.72 20.65
N ALA A 455 -9.51 -4.69 19.35
CA ALA A 455 -9.29 -5.84 18.47
C ALA A 455 -7.80 -6.20 18.35
N LEU A 456 -6.91 -5.22 18.28
CA LEU A 456 -5.46 -5.47 18.29
C LEU A 456 -4.98 -6.09 19.60
N ARG A 457 -5.49 -5.64 20.75
CA ARG A 457 -5.19 -6.25 22.05
C ARG A 457 -5.71 -7.70 22.14
N ALA A 458 -6.92 -7.94 21.63
CA ALA A 458 -7.50 -9.29 21.59
C ALA A 458 -6.65 -10.21 20.71
N MET A 459 -6.24 -9.76 19.52
CA MET A 459 -5.37 -10.53 18.64
C MET A 459 -4.01 -10.84 19.29
N LYS A 460 -3.36 -9.87 19.96
CA LYS A 460 -2.10 -10.09 20.69
C LYS A 460 -2.27 -11.10 21.83
N ARG A 461 -3.44 -11.14 22.49
CA ARG A 461 -3.75 -12.21 23.48
C ARG A 461 -3.83 -13.57 22.82
N CYS A 462 -4.51 -13.69 21.66
CA CYS A 462 -4.55 -14.96 20.90
C CYS A 462 -3.14 -15.41 20.50
N GLU A 463 -2.28 -14.49 20.03
CA GLU A 463 -0.89 -14.77 19.68
C GLU A 463 -0.09 -15.31 20.89
N ALA A 464 -0.23 -14.67 22.05
CA ALA A 464 0.47 -15.08 23.26
C ALA A 464 -0.04 -16.44 23.84
N THR A 465 -1.33 -16.77 23.67
CA THR A 465 -1.93 -17.96 24.27
C THR A 465 -1.92 -19.18 23.36
N ALA A 466 -2.08 -19.00 22.05
CA ALA A 466 -2.22 -20.09 21.08
C ALA A 466 -0.93 -20.36 20.27
N GLY A 467 0.13 -19.55 20.44
CA GLY A 467 1.40 -19.72 19.73
C GLY A 467 1.19 -19.72 18.20
N GLU A 468 1.72 -20.70 17.49
CA GLU A 468 1.60 -20.81 16.03
C GLU A 468 0.14 -20.94 15.53
N ASN A 469 -0.76 -21.44 16.35
CA ASN A 469 -2.18 -21.60 16.03
C ASN A 469 -3.02 -20.32 16.28
N TRP A 470 -2.39 -19.21 16.62
CA TRP A 470 -3.09 -17.95 16.92
C TRP A 470 -4.06 -17.47 15.81
N PRO A 471 -3.79 -17.67 14.49
CA PRO A 471 -4.74 -17.22 13.48
C PRO A 471 -6.08 -17.92 13.56
N LEU A 472 -6.09 -19.22 13.88
CA LEU A 472 -7.33 -19.99 14.07
C LEU A 472 -8.04 -19.57 15.36
N ALA A 473 -7.30 -19.36 16.45
CA ALA A 473 -7.86 -18.85 17.71
C ALA A 473 -8.50 -17.48 17.51
N TRP A 474 -7.86 -16.60 16.72
CA TRP A 474 -8.40 -15.29 16.37
C TRP A 474 -9.67 -15.36 15.54
N LEU A 475 -9.72 -16.24 14.52
CA LEU A 475 -10.92 -16.45 13.71
C LEU A 475 -12.10 -16.95 14.54
N ASN A 476 -11.83 -17.86 15.50
CA ASN A 476 -12.84 -18.33 16.45
C ASN A 476 -13.34 -17.19 17.38
N GLU A 477 -12.43 -16.32 17.86
CA GLU A 477 -12.84 -15.17 18.67
C GLU A 477 -13.69 -14.16 17.88
N LYS A 478 -13.50 -14.11 16.56
CA LYS A 478 -14.31 -13.28 15.63
C LYS A 478 -15.57 -13.97 15.10
N ASP A 479 -15.84 -15.20 15.52
CA ASP A 479 -16.96 -16.02 15.03
C ASP A 479 -16.95 -16.15 13.48
N VAL A 480 -15.76 -16.33 12.91
CA VAL A 480 -15.56 -16.50 11.46
C VAL A 480 -15.35 -17.96 11.13
N SER A 481 -16.27 -18.54 10.36
CA SER A 481 -16.12 -19.92 9.83
C SER A 481 -15.00 -19.95 8.78
N TYR A 482 -14.07 -20.90 8.94
CA TYR A 482 -12.90 -21.04 8.07
C TYR A 482 -12.67 -22.46 7.55
N GLU A 483 -13.43 -23.46 8.03
CA GLU A 483 -13.23 -24.88 7.68
C GLU A 483 -13.29 -25.12 6.18
N GLN A 484 -14.17 -24.43 5.48
CA GLN A 484 -14.32 -24.51 4.02
C GLN A 484 -13.10 -24.02 3.23
N TYR A 485 -12.16 -23.34 3.88
CA TYR A 485 -10.92 -22.82 3.26
C TYR A 485 -9.69 -23.66 3.60
N LEU A 486 -9.81 -24.64 4.49
CA LEU A 486 -8.73 -25.55 4.88
C LEU A 486 -8.76 -26.88 4.11
N ALA A 487 -9.78 -27.11 3.28
CA ALA A 487 -10.02 -28.36 2.54
C ALA A 487 -9.22 -28.41 1.23
#